data_252ca4fe25acc26b62cf41e6f20c9a32
#
_entry.id   252ca4fe25acc26b62cf41e6f20c9a32
#
_cell.length_a   1.000
_cell.length_b   1.000
_cell.length_c   1.000
_cell.angle_alpha   90.00
_cell.angle_beta   90.00
_cell.angle_gamma   90.00
#
_symmetry.space_group_name_H-M   'P 1'
#
loop_
_entity.id
_entity.type
_entity.pdbx_description
1 polymer ?
#
loop_
_entity_poly.entity_id
_entity_poly.type
_entity_poly.pdbx_seq_one_letter_code
_entity_poly.pdbx_strand_id
1 'polypeptide(L)'
;FADLEVIRVEAGMPTTRFCALLGIPVRSYRRWQAKAKAGHPPKGPWPAPVRTQHRETLVEIAKSKPAWGHRKVWATARHHGHRLSMSSVLRVLTEADLVQRADYQRERRKFAQERKAAFAVTPTRPNQVWQFDFSEFETIAGGTWRVAGIADYWSKYEFGWHWSPTANKHDAITAVELAIVEAESMLGHPLAELCPVDPDTGEILHAVTLVTDNGGPFRSHAFATFIASRPELKHIRIKVRTPGQNGVRERAFQSLKYEGLYLEEIADHLELVPIAETFRVEFNKIRPHEHLSWNFPYEVHTGIAEPTIPNFDRPEFVPPS
;
A
#
# COMPACT_ATOMS: atom_id res chain seq x y z
N PHE A 1 42.06 -18.43 -22.60
CA PHE A 1 42.00 -18.34 -24.07
C PHE A 1 43.12 -19.14 -24.72
N ALA A 2 44.37 -19.06 -24.28
CA ALA A 2 45.51 -19.77 -24.86
C ALA A 2 45.21 -21.29 -24.91
N ASP A 3 44.77 -21.88 -23.82
CA ASP A 3 44.46 -23.32 -23.77
C ASP A 3 43.31 -23.72 -24.73
N LEU A 4 42.31 -22.87 -24.87
CA LEU A 4 41.20 -23.09 -25.80
C LEU A 4 41.65 -23.05 -27.26
N GLU A 5 42.64 -22.16 -27.58
CA GLU A 5 43.18 -22.08 -28.93
C GLU A 5 44.08 -23.28 -29.28
N VAL A 6 44.86 -23.78 -28.30
CA VAL A 6 45.62 -25.02 -28.41
C VAL A 6 44.68 -26.19 -28.75
N ILE A 7 43.66 -26.39 -27.95
CA ILE A 7 42.68 -27.46 -28.13
C ILE A 7 42.01 -27.36 -29.54
N ARG A 8 41.63 -26.14 -29.93
CA ARG A 8 41.01 -25.93 -31.25
C ARG A 8 41.95 -26.31 -32.43
N VAL A 9 43.19 -25.93 -32.30
CA VAL A 9 44.21 -26.21 -33.34
C VAL A 9 44.53 -27.70 -33.41
N GLU A 10 44.75 -28.34 -32.25
CA GLU A 10 44.99 -29.79 -32.15
C GLU A 10 43.82 -30.59 -32.69
N ALA A 11 42.59 -30.15 -32.44
CA ALA A 11 41.39 -30.78 -33.00
C ALA A 11 41.16 -30.48 -34.50
N GLY A 12 41.99 -29.66 -35.14
CA GLY A 12 41.81 -29.24 -36.53
C GLY A 12 40.47 -28.53 -36.82
N MET A 13 39.86 -27.90 -35.77
CA MET A 13 38.49 -27.47 -35.88
C MET A 13 38.37 -26.00 -36.33
N PRO A 14 37.48 -25.70 -37.31
CA PRO A 14 37.19 -24.33 -37.69
C PRO A 14 36.67 -23.50 -36.50
N THR A 15 37.09 -22.24 -36.39
CA THR A 15 36.71 -21.33 -35.28
C THR A 15 35.20 -21.24 -35.06
N THR A 16 34.42 -21.20 -36.15
CA THR A 16 32.96 -21.10 -36.04
C THR A 16 32.33 -22.32 -35.39
N ARG A 17 32.77 -23.53 -35.78
CA ARG A 17 32.27 -24.78 -35.19
C ARG A 17 32.72 -24.95 -33.75
N PHE A 18 33.97 -24.63 -33.46
CA PHE A 18 34.52 -24.64 -32.10
C PHE A 18 33.77 -23.71 -31.15
N CYS A 19 33.50 -22.49 -31.59
CA CYS A 19 32.73 -21.51 -30.83
C CYS A 19 31.27 -21.98 -30.59
N ALA A 20 30.65 -22.59 -31.62
CA ALA A 20 29.29 -23.14 -31.49
C ALA A 20 29.21 -24.25 -30.44
N LEU A 21 30.19 -25.16 -30.41
CA LEU A 21 30.25 -26.23 -29.41
C LEU A 21 30.42 -25.73 -27.98
N LEU A 22 31.17 -24.66 -27.80
CA LEU A 22 31.45 -24.09 -26.48
C LEU A 22 30.47 -22.99 -26.04
N GLY A 23 29.48 -22.67 -26.89
CA GLY A 23 28.55 -21.56 -26.61
C GLY A 23 29.22 -20.17 -26.56
N ILE A 24 30.37 -20.00 -27.24
CA ILE A 24 31.14 -18.74 -27.22
C ILE A 24 30.77 -17.92 -28.47
N PRO A 25 30.39 -16.64 -28.34
CA PRO A 25 30.17 -15.80 -29.53
C PRO A 25 31.45 -15.69 -30.39
N VAL A 26 31.36 -16.02 -31.67
CA VAL A 26 32.48 -16.03 -32.65
C VAL A 26 33.23 -14.68 -32.64
N ARG A 27 32.47 -13.57 -32.54
CA ARG A 27 33.06 -12.22 -32.47
C ARG A 27 33.98 -12.05 -31.24
N SER A 28 33.59 -12.60 -30.10
CA SER A 28 34.40 -12.56 -28.88
C SER A 28 35.67 -13.36 -29.01
N TYR A 29 35.55 -14.57 -29.57
CA TYR A 29 36.69 -15.45 -29.81
C TYR A 29 37.72 -14.83 -30.80
N ARG A 30 37.26 -14.29 -31.94
CA ARG A 30 38.14 -13.57 -32.91
C ARG A 30 38.80 -12.36 -32.28
N ARG A 31 38.13 -11.62 -31.39
CA ARG A 31 38.76 -10.51 -30.68
C ARG A 31 39.84 -11.00 -29.73
N TRP A 32 39.71 -12.15 -29.12
CA TRP A 32 40.75 -12.74 -28.27
C TRP A 32 41.95 -13.21 -29.11
N GLN A 33 41.72 -13.84 -30.26
CA GLN A 33 42.76 -14.20 -31.22
C GLN A 33 43.54 -12.99 -31.69
N ALA A 34 42.84 -11.90 -32.06
CA ALA A 34 43.52 -10.66 -32.49
C ALA A 34 44.35 -10.04 -31.37
N LYS A 35 43.88 -10.04 -30.14
CA LYS A 35 44.65 -9.55 -28.99
C LYS A 35 45.87 -10.43 -28.69
N ALA A 36 45.75 -11.72 -28.73
CA ALA A 36 46.86 -12.65 -28.55
C ALA A 36 47.94 -12.45 -29.64
N LYS A 37 47.51 -12.35 -30.90
CA LYS A 37 48.38 -12.10 -32.05
C LYS A 37 49.10 -10.75 -31.95
N ALA A 38 48.49 -9.72 -31.37
CA ALA A 38 49.06 -8.44 -31.13
C ALA A 38 49.98 -8.39 -29.89
N GLY A 39 50.25 -9.51 -29.23
CA GLY A 39 51.12 -9.59 -28.07
C GLY A 39 50.58 -8.94 -26.80
N HIS A 40 49.26 -8.64 -26.75
CA HIS A 40 48.66 -8.11 -25.53
C HIS A 40 48.67 -9.17 -24.43
N PRO A 41 49.19 -8.85 -23.22
CA PRO A 41 49.21 -9.78 -22.12
C PRO A 41 47.78 -10.17 -21.73
N PRO A 42 47.55 -11.42 -21.27
CA PRO A 42 46.25 -11.84 -20.75
C PRO A 42 45.84 -10.93 -19.57
N LYS A 43 44.60 -10.49 -19.56
CA LYS A 43 44.09 -9.70 -18.45
C LYS A 43 43.82 -10.62 -17.27
N GLY A 44 44.73 -10.68 -16.30
CA GLY A 44 44.58 -11.41 -15.05
C GLY A 44 45.87 -12.14 -14.64
N PRO A 45 45.98 -12.63 -13.42
CA PRO A 45 44.98 -12.51 -12.34
C PRO A 45 44.82 -11.06 -11.87
N TRP A 46 43.57 -10.65 -11.64
CA TRP A 46 43.30 -9.32 -11.13
C TRP A 46 43.68 -9.26 -9.65
N PRO A 47 44.27 -8.13 -9.18
CA PRO A 47 44.40 -7.94 -7.74
C PRO A 47 43.04 -8.03 -7.06
N ALA A 48 43.06 -8.50 -5.81
CA ALA A 48 41.84 -8.60 -5.01
C ALA A 48 41.06 -7.26 -5.07
N PRO A 49 39.75 -7.31 -5.30
CA PRO A 49 38.98 -6.08 -5.47
C PRO A 49 39.05 -5.20 -4.22
N VAL A 50 39.26 -3.91 -4.38
CA VAL A 50 39.29 -2.89 -3.30
C VAL A 50 38.06 -2.98 -2.37
N ARG A 51 36.95 -3.53 -2.86
CA ARG A 51 35.73 -3.79 -2.07
C ARG A 51 35.98 -4.62 -0.82
N THR A 52 37.01 -5.48 -0.82
CA THR A 52 37.33 -6.35 0.33
C THR A 52 37.84 -5.53 1.52
N GLN A 53 38.55 -4.44 1.29
CA GLN A 53 39.07 -3.55 2.34
C GLN A 53 37.96 -2.80 3.08
N HIS A 54 36.81 -2.57 2.43
CA HIS A 54 35.72 -1.78 2.99
C HIS A 54 34.46 -2.60 3.27
N ARG A 55 34.60 -3.96 3.23
CA ARG A 55 33.46 -4.85 3.39
C ARG A 55 32.73 -4.65 4.73
N GLU A 56 33.50 -4.61 5.81
CA GLU A 56 32.94 -4.48 7.17
C GLU A 56 32.17 -3.19 7.33
N THR A 57 32.77 -2.07 6.95
CA THR A 57 32.11 -0.74 7.00
C THR A 57 30.82 -0.69 6.17
N LEU A 58 30.83 -1.26 4.96
CA LEU A 58 29.64 -1.28 4.10
C LEU A 58 28.52 -2.14 4.68
N VAL A 59 28.87 -3.27 5.27
CA VAL A 59 27.93 -4.18 5.94
C VAL A 59 27.36 -3.52 7.19
N GLU A 60 28.15 -2.83 7.98
CA GLU A 60 27.74 -2.10 9.16
C GLU A 60 26.74 -0.98 8.81
N ILE A 61 27.06 -0.14 7.80
CA ILE A 61 26.15 0.88 7.31
C ILE A 61 24.83 0.28 6.84
N ALA A 62 24.86 -0.83 6.11
CA ALA A 62 23.67 -1.48 5.61
C ALA A 62 22.81 -2.11 6.74
N LYS A 63 23.42 -2.70 7.75
CA LYS A 63 22.75 -3.27 8.92
C LYS A 63 22.14 -2.19 9.81
N SER A 64 22.81 -1.04 9.99
CA SER A 64 22.27 0.07 10.76
C SER A 64 21.07 0.75 10.10
N LYS A 65 20.94 0.62 8.77
CA LYS A 65 19.87 1.21 7.96
C LYS A 65 19.28 0.19 6.97
N PRO A 66 18.56 -0.83 7.44
CA PRO A 66 18.09 -1.95 6.61
C PRO A 66 17.19 -1.53 5.43
N ALA A 67 16.53 -0.37 5.54
CA ALA A 67 15.69 0.18 4.49
C ALA A 67 16.48 0.89 3.37
N TRP A 68 17.80 1.03 3.51
CA TRP A 68 18.61 1.71 2.52
C TRP A 68 19.11 0.74 1.44
N GLY A 69 18.83 1.08 0.18
CA GLY A 69 19.43 0.36 -0.95
C GLY A 69 20.90 0.75 -1.14
N HIS A 70 21.63 -0.06 -1.93
CA HIS A 70 23.05 0.10 -2.20
C HIS A 70 23.52 1.53 -2.59
N ARG A 71 22.64 2.32 -3.24
CA ARG A 71 22.95 3.70 -3.63
C ARG A 71 23.13 4.62 -2.41
N LYS A 72 22.27 4.48 -1.40
CA LYS A 72 22.38 5.27 -0.16
C LYS A 72 23.60 4.81 0.67
N VAL A 73 23.84 3.51 0.76
CA VAL A 73 25.01 2.94 1.41
C VAL A 73 26.28 3.43 0.75
N TRP A 74 26.32 3.46 -0.59
CA TRP A 74 27.43 4.03 -1.36
C TRP A 74 27.66 5.52 -1.04
N ALA A 75 26.61 6.33 -1.07
CA ALA A 75 26.71 7.76 -0.80
C ALA A 75 27.23 8.02 0.63
N THR A 76 26.73 7.28 1.63
CA THR A 76 27.19 7.36 3.01
C THR A 76 28.66 6.98 3.14
N ALA A 77 29.08 5.88 2.51
CA ALA A 77 30.48 5.48 2.49
C ALA A 77 31.37 6.55 1.83
N ARG A 78 30.90 7.21 0.78
CA ARG A 78 31.60 8.35 0.14
C ARG A 78 31.77 9.54 1.08
N HIS A 79 30.72 9.87 1.85
CA HIS A 79 30.81 10.93 2.87
C HIS A 79 31.80 10.58 3.99
N HIS A 80 31.98 9.30 4.31
CA HIS A 80 32.99 8.82 5.24
C HIS A 80 34.41 8.69 4.61
N GLY A 81 34.60 9.18 3.39
CA GLY A 81 35.93 9.20 2.71
C GLY A 81 36.26 7.91 1.95
N HIS A 82 35.38 6.90 1.92
CA HIS A 82 35.65 5.65 1.21
C HIS A 82 35.44 5.80 -0.30
N ARG A 83 36.51 5.69 -1.09
CA ARG A 83 36.47 5.80 -2.57
C ARG A 83 36.14 4.47 -3.22
N LEU A 84 34.85 4.18 -3.39
CA LEU A 84 34.30 2.96 -3.99
C LEU A 84 33.36 3.30 -5.15
N SER A 85 33.27 2.39 -6.13
CA SER A 85 32.22 2.46 -7.14
C SER A 85 30.91 1.93 -6.57
N MET A 86 29.80 2.44 -7.09
CA MET A 86 28.44 1.98 -6.71
C MET A 86 28.25 0.48 -6.98
N SER A 87 28.83 -0.03 -8.08
CA SER A 87 28.81 -1.46 -8.43
C SER A 87 29.60 -2.33 -7.45
N SER A 88 30.71 -1.81 -6.89
CA SER A 88 31.47 -2.50 -5.84
C SER A 88 30.65 -2.64 -4.56
N VAL A 89 29.94 -1.58 -4.17
CA VAL A 89 29.03 -1.62 -3.01
C VAL A 89 27.91 -2.62 -3.24
N LEU A 90 27.25 -2.60 -4.39
CA LEU A 90 26.20 -3.56 -4.73
C LEU A 90 26.70 -5.01 -4.59
N ARG A 91 27.90 -5.32 -5.10
CA ARG A 91 28.48 -6.68 -4.97
C ARG A 91 28.72 -7.08 -3.52
N VAL A 92 29.31 -6.18 -2.72
CA VAL A 92 29.53 -6.46 -1.28
C VAL A 92 28.21 -6.76 -0.58
N LEU A 93 27.16 -5.95 -0.83
CA LEU A 93 25.86 -6.15 -0.21
C LEU A 93 25.17 -7.42 -0.71
N THR A 94 25.35 -7.80 -1.99
CA THR A 94 24.85 -9.06 -2.54
C THR A 94 25.53 -10.27 -1.90
N GLU A 95 26.87 -10.21 -1.78
CA GLU A 95 27.67 -11.26 -1.14
C GLU A 95 27.36 -11.41 0.36
N ALA A 96 26.83 -10.35 1.00
CA ALA A 96 26.43 -10.34 2.40
C ALA A 96 24.91 -10.61 2.61
N ASP A 97 24.16 -10.92 1.53
CA ASP A 97 22.69 -11.10 1.52
C ASP A 97 21.93 -9.89 2.11
N LEU A 98 22.47 -8.70 1.93
CA LEU A 98 21.90 -7.42 2.42
C LEU A 98 21.23 -6.60 1.32
N VAL A 99 21.15 -7.13 0.09
CA VAL A 99 20.39 -6.51 -1.00
C VAL A 99 18.93 -6.93 -0.88
N GLN A 100 18.04 -5.95 -0.82
CA GLN A 100 16.60 -6.23 -0.90
C GLN A 100 16.32 -6.99 -2.19
N ARG A 101 15.71 -8.17 -2.08
CA ARG A 101 15.41 -9.05 -3.23
C ARG A 101 14.57 -8.29 -4.26
N ALA A 102 14.77 -8.59 -5.52
CA ALA A 102 14.02 -7.99 -6.63
C ALA A 102 12.50 -8.18 -6.46
N ASP A 103 12.08 -9.26 -5.80
CA ASP A 103 10.69 -9.57 -5.45
C ASP A 103 10.07 -8.51 -4.56
N TYR A 104 10.77 -8.05 -3.52
CA TYR A 104 10.29 -6.97 -2.66
C TYR A 104 10.06 -5.65 -3.43
N GLN A 105 10.93 -5.33 -4.38
CA GLN A 105 10.74 -4.14 -5.23
C GLN A 105 9.60 -4.35 -6.24
N ARG A 106 9.41 -5.57 -6.72
CA ARG A 106 8.32 -5.94 -7.63
C ARG A 106 6.97 -5.84 -6.93
N GLU A 107 6.86 -6.37 -5.71
CA GLU A 107 5.67 -6.22 -4.87
C GLU A 107 5.38 -4.76 -4.54
N ARG A 108 6.39 -3.97 -4.16
CA ARG A 108 6.20 -2.52 -3.93
C ARG A 108 5.70 -1.79 -5.16
N ARG A 109 6.16 -2.14 -6.37
CA ARG A 109 5.68 -1.56 -7.62
C ARG A 109 4.27 -1.99 -7.93
N LYS A 110 3.94 -3.27 -7.71
CA LYS A 110 2.58 -3.80 -7.84
C LYS A 110 1.61 -3.07 -6.91
N PHE A 111 1.91 -2.97 -5.62
CA PHE A 111 1.11 -2.21 -4.66
C PHE A 111 1.02 -0.71 -4.99
N ALA A 112 2.05 -0.11 -5.59
CA ALA A 112 1.99 1.28 -6.03
C ALA A 112 1.09 1.47 -7.26
N GLN A 113 1.05 0.50 -8.16
CA GLN A 113 0.15 0.49 -9.32
C GLN A 113 -1.30 0.22 -8.89
N GLU A 114 -1.52 -0.74 -8.01
CA GLU A 114 -2.85 -1.06 -7.46
C GLU A 114 -3.45 0.14 -6.72
N ARG A 115 -2.64 0.84 -5.90
CA ARG A 115 -3.05 2.10 -5.25
C ARG A 115 -3.42 3.18 -6.26
N LYS A 116 -2.65 3.33 -7.32
CA LYS A 116 -2.96 4.30 -8.38
C LYS A 116 -4.22 3.91 -9.13
N ALA A 117 -4.44 2.63 -9.37
CA ALA A 117 -5.62 2.11 -10.04
C ALA A 117 -6.89 2.26 -9.19
N ALA A 118 -6.82 2.04 -7.86
CA ALA A 118 -7.97 2.20 -6.96
C ALA A 118 -8.57 3.61 -6.97
N PHE A 119 -7.74 4.64 -7.26
CA PHE A 119 -8.19 6.04 -7.37
C PHE A 119 -8.15 6.58 -8.80
N ALA A 120 -7.78 5.75 -9.78
CA ALA A 120 -7.77 6.15 -11.19
C ALA A 120 -9.18 6.26 -11.77
N VAL A 121 -10.11 5.47 -11.23
CA VAL A 121 -11.54 5.55 -11.54
C VAL A 121 -12.24 6.08 -10.29
N THR A 122 -12.87 7.23 -10.41
CA THR A 122 -13.71 7.79 -9.35
C THR A 122 -14.87 6.81 -9.10
N PRO A 123 -15.12 6.39 -7.84
CA PRO A 123 -16.27 5.57 -7.52
C PRO A 123 -17.57 6.20 -8.02
N THR A 124 -18.44 5.41 -8.60
CA THR A 124 -19.70 5.86 -9.22
C THR A 124 -20.93 5.36 -8.48
N ARG A 125 -20.76 4.52 -7.47
CA ARG A 125 -21.82 3.94 -6.65
C ARG A 125 -21.32 3.60 -5.25
N PRO A 126 -22.22 3.39 -4.28
CA PRO A 126 -21.88 2.91 -2.94
C PRO A 126 -21.14 1.57 -2.97
N ASN A 127 -20.40 1.30 -1.91
CA ASN A 127 -19.73 0.02 -1.67
C ASN A 127 -18.68 -0.36 -2.75
N GLN A 128 -18.10 0.63 -3.44
CA GLN A 128 -16.92 0.40 -4.31
C GLN A 128 -15.61 0.69 -3.59
N VAL A 129 -15.56 1.75 -2.80
CA VAL A 129 -14.36 2.15 -2.05
C VAL A 129 -14.76 2.57 -0.65
N TRP A 130 -14.21 1.90 0.33
CA TRP A 130 -14.31 2.27 1.73
C TRP A 130 -12.99 2.84 2.22
N GLN A 131 -13.04 3.92 2.97
CA GLN A 131 -11.88 4.51 3.64
C GLN A 131 -11.94 4.20 5.13
N PHE A 132 -10.85 3.67 5.67
CA PHE A 132 -10.73 3.30 7.05
C PHE A 132 -9.55 4.02 7.71
N ASP A 133 -9.79 4.57 8.89
CA ASP A 133 -8.78 5.21 9.71
C ASP A 133 -9.15 5.14 11.19
N PHE A 134 -8.16 5.43 12.05
CA PHE A 134 -8.34 5.60 13.48
C PHE A 134 -8.25 7.09 13.85
N SER A 135 -9.05 7.51 14.82
CA SER A 135 -8.89 8.79 15.50
C SER A 135 -8.97 8.57 17.01
N GLU A 136 -8.58 9.57 17.79
CA GLU A 136 -8.57 9.47 19.24
C GLU A 136 -9.26 10.68 19.88
N PHE A 137 -9.80 10.44 21.09
CA PHE A 137 -10.45 11.43 21.93
C PHE A 137 -10.08 11.16 23.39
N GLU A 138 -9.81 12.21 24.15
CA GLU A 138 -9.53 12.15 25.60
C GLU A 138 -10.76 12.57 26.37
N THR A 139 -11.16 11.77 27.36
CA THR A 139 -12.27 12.07 28.27
C THR A 139 -11.78 12.81 29.50
N ILE A 140 -12.68 13.53 30.19
CA ILE A 140 -12.34 14.35 31.39
C ILE A 140 -11.83 13.49 32.55
N ALA A 141 -12.43 12.33 32.78
CA ALA A 141 -11.99 11.40 33.81
C ALA A 141 -10.62 10.75 33.52
N GLY A 142 -10.04 11.07 32.37
CA GLY A 142 -8.79 10.53 31.88
C GLY A 142 -9.00 9.28 31.00
N GLY A 143 -7.97 9.00 30.21
CA GLY A 143 -7.98 7.92 29.24
C GLY A 143 -8.24 8.39 27.83
N THR A 144 -7.45 7.82 26.91
CA THR A 144 -7.56 8.07 25.48
C THR A 144 -8.39 6.96 24.85
N TRP A 145 -9.51 7.33 24.28
CA TRP A 145 -10.37 6.42 23.53
C TRP A 145 -10.11 6.59 22.03
N ARG A 146 -10.11 5.48 21.33
CA ARG A 146 -9.85 5.43 19.90
C ARG A 146 -11.05 4.92 19.15
N VAL A 147 -11.43 5.68 18.13
CA VAL A 147 -12.48 5.29 17.20
C VAL A 147 -11.85 4.67 15.96
N ALA A 148 -12.25 3.46 15.66
CA ALA A 148 -12.03 2.82 14.37
C ALA A 148 -13.26 3.08 13.50
N GLY A 149 -13.12 3.87 12.46
CA GLY A 149 -14.24 4.31 11.63
C GLY A 149 -14.02 4.05 10.15
N ILE A 150 -15.06 3.58 9.48
CA ILE A 150 -15.10 3.31 8.05
C ILE A 150 -16.16 4.19 7.41
N ALA A 151 -15.80 4.81 6.28
CA ALA A 151 -16.75 5.57 5.47
C ALA A 151 -16.75 5.09 4.03
N ASP A 152 -17.92 5.10 3.42
CA ASP A 152 -18.03 4.97 1.97
C ASP A 152 -17.52 6.22 1.27
N TYR A 153 -16.59 6.05 0.33
CA TYR A 153 -15.96 7.19 -0.35
C TYR A 153 -16.92 7.96 -1.24
N TRP A 154 -17.87 7.27 -1.89
CA TRP A 154 -18.79 7.90 -2.84
C TRP A 154 -19.92 8.64 -2.14
N SER A 155 -20.65 7.96 -1.24
CA SER A 155 -21.80 8.50 -0.53
C SER A 155 -21.45 9.32 0.71
N LYS A 156 -20.20 9.24 1.21
CA LYS A 156 -19.75 9.81 2.49
C LYS A 156 -20.44 9.19 3.71
N TYR A 157 -21.12 8.07 3.54
CA TYR A 157 -21.80 7.35 4.62
C TYR A 157 -20.79 6.81 5.63
N GLU A 158 -21.00 7.13 6.91
CA GLU A 158 -20.23 6.64 8.05
C GLU A 158 -20.86 5.37 8.59
N PHE A 159 -20.19 4.23 8.41
CA PHE A 159 -20.61 2.96 9.03
C PHE A 159 -20.40 2.99 10.53
N GLY A 160 -20.99 2.00 11.25
CA GLY A 160 -20.86 1.86 12.69
C GLY A 160 -19.43 1.99 13.19
N TRP A 161 -19.25 2.80 14.20
CA TRP A 161 -17.92 3.06 14.78
C TRP A 161 -17.61 2.08 15.90
N HIS A 162 -16.38 1.58 15.91
CA HIS A 162 -15.87 0.81 17.03
C HIS A 162 -14.98 1.67 17.93
N TRP A 163 -15.37 1.81 19.19
CA TRP A 163 -14.62 2.55 20.21
C TRP A 163 -13.86 1.60 21.12
N SER A 164 -12.58 1.86 21.35
CA SER A 164 -11.69 1.04 22.17
C SER A 164 -10.62 1.90 22.85
N PRO A 165 -10.09 1.51 24.01
CA PRO A 165 -8.91 2.16 24.59
C PRO A 165 -7.64 1.88 23.79
N THR A 166 -7.70 0.99 22.80
CA THR A 166 -6.59 0.61 21.93
C THR A 166 -6.87 0.91 20.46
N ALA A 167 -5.83 0.89 19.63
CA ALA A 167 -5.93 0.89 18.18
C ALA A 167 -5.09 -0.29 17.68
N ASN A 168 -5.61 -1.47 17.82
CA ASN A 168 -4.90 -2.70 17.45
C ASN A 168 -5.61 -3.44 16.31
N LYS A 169 -5.05 -4.60 15.93
CA LYS A 169 -5.57 -5.42 14.85
C LYS A 169 -6.99 -5.95 15.07
N HIS A 170 -7.38 -6.18 16.32
CA HIS A 170 -8.72 -6.69 16.65
C HIS A 170 -9.74 -5.57 16.51
N ASP A 171 -9.40 -4.36 16.97
CA ASP A 171 -10.24 -3.17 16.78
C ASP A 171 -10.47 -2.89 15.28
N ALA A 172 -9.42 -3.08 14.46
CA ALA A 172 -9.52 -2.93 13.01
C ALA A 172 -10.46 -3.99 12.38
N ILE A 173 -10.34 -5.24 12.79
CA ILE A 173 -11.22 -6.33 12.31
C ILE A 173 -12.67 -6.06 12.70
N THR A 174 -12.93 -5.75 13.97
CA THR A 174 -14.27 -5.45 14.46
C THR A 174 -14.93 -4.30 13.69
N ALA A 175 -14.19 -3.24 13.41
CA ALA A 175 -14.74 -2.13 12.62
C ALA A 175 -15.13 -2.55 11.19
N VAL A 176 -14.35 -3.42 10.55
CA VAL A 176 -14.71 -3.94 9.21
C VAL A 176 -15.93 -4.85 9.29
N GLU A 177 -16.03 -5.70 10.29
CA GLU A 177 -17.19 -6.56 10.50
C GLU A 177 -18.49 -5.75 10.72
N LEU A 178 -18.42 -4.69 11.55
CA LEU A 178 -19.54 -3.77 11.74
C LEU A 178 -19.97 -3.11 10.42
N ALA A 179 -19.00 -2.64 9.62
CA ALA A 179 -19.30 -2.03 8.34
C ALA A 179 -19.93 -3.02 7.34
N ILE A 180 -19.47 -4.27 7.30
CA ILE A 180 -20.06 -5.33 6.47
C ILE A 180 -21.50 -5.58 6.89
N VAL A 181 -21.75 -5.83 8.18
CA VAL A 181 -23.08 -6.11 8.70
C VAL A 181 -24.06 -4.98 8.39
N GLU A 182 -23.63 -3.72 8.57
CA GLU A 182 -24.49 -2.56 8.29
C GLU A 182 -24.74 -2.39 6.78
N ALA A 183 -23.71 -2.57 5.94
CA ALA A 183 -23.87 -2.52 4.49
C ALA A 183 -24.80 -3.61 3.97
N GLU A 184 -24.63 -4.84 4.41
CA GLU A 184 -25.50 -5.97 4.04
C GLU A 184 -26.92 -5.80 4.52
N SER A 185 -27.11 -5.23 5.72
CA SER A 185 -28.44 -4.88 6.24
C SER A 185 -29.15 -3.85 5.36
N MET A 186 -28.42 -2.85 4.84
CA MET A 186 -28.98 -1.85 3.93
C MET A 186 -29.24 -2.40 2.52
N LEU A 187 -28.40 -3.31 2.05
CA LEU A 187 -28.53 -3.95 0.75
C LEU A 187 -29.66 -5.01 0.74
N GLY A 188 -29.91 -5.66 1.88
CA GLY A 188 -30.82 -6.80 1.99
C GLY A 188 -30.23 -8.13 1.46
N HIS A 189 -28.93 -8.14 1.11
CA HIS A 189 -28.19 -9.30 0.63
C HIS A 189 -26.69 -9.18 0.96
N PRO A 190 -25.92 -10.28 0.93
CA PRO A 190 -24.48 -10.26 1.18
C PRO A 190 -23.71 -9.39 0.19
N LEU A 191 -22.66 -8.71 0.66
CA LEU A 191 -21.73 -7.94 -0.18
C LEU A 191 -21.06 -8.80 -1.26
N ALA A 192 -20.88 -10.08 -0.99
CA ALA A 192 -20.30 -11.03 -1.94
C ALA A 192 -21.12 -11.15 -3.25
N GLU A 193 -22.43 -10.88 -3.21
CA GLU A 193 -23.27 -10.87 -4.41
C GLU A 193 -23.00 -9.67 -5.34
N LEU A 194 -22.35 -8.62 -4.82
CA LEU A 194 -21.91 -7.47 -5.62
C LEU A 194 -20.59 -7.73 -6.36
N CYS A 195 -19.94 -8.87 -6.12
CA CYS A 195 -18.64 -9.19 -6.72
C CYS A 195 -18.79 -9.35 -8.24
N PRO A 196 -18.13 -8.50 -9.06
CA PRO A 196 -18.18 -8.65 -10.50
C PRO A 196 -17.46 -9.92 -10.94
N VAL A 197 -17.90 -10.52 -12.03
CA VAL A 197 -17.18 -11.61 -12.70
C VAL A 197 -16.45 -11.01 -13.92
N ASP A 198 -15.17 -11.25 -14.01
CA ASP A 198 -14.40 -10.87 -15.18
C ASP A 198 -14.89 -11.65 -16.41
N PRO A 199 -15.38 -10.98 -17.46
CA PRO A 199 -15.98 -11.65 -18.59
C PRO A 199 -14.99 -12.46 -19.43
N ASP A 200 -13.69 -12.15 -19.37
CA ASP A 200 -12.66 -12.81 -20.17
C ASP A 200 -12.05 -14.01 -19.44
N THR A 201 -11.88 -13.91 -18.13
CA THR A 201 -11.21 -14.92 -17.32
C THR A 201 -12.17 -15.78 -16.49
N GLY A 202 -13.40 -15.31 -16.25
CA GLY A 202 -14.34 -15.91 -15.30
C GLY A 202 -13.96 -15.74 -13.83
N GLU A 203 -12.95 -14.92 -13.53
CA GLU A 203 -12.50 -14.66 -12.16
C GLU A 203 -13.49 -13.76 -11.43
N ILE A 204 -13.78 -14.11 -10.16
CA ILE A 204 -14.60 -13.27 -9.28
C ILE A 204 -13.74 -12.13 -8.75
N LEU A 205 -14.14 -10.91 -9.07
CA LEU A 205 -13.44 -9.70 -8.62
C LEU A 205 -14.03 -9.21 -7.30
N HIS A 206 -13.27 -8.40 -6.58
CA HIS A 206 -13.72 -7.82 -5.31
C HIS A 206 -14.82 -6.77 -5.53
N ALA A 207 -15.84 -6.76 -4.65
CA ALA A 207 -16.87 -5.74 -4.66
C ALA A 207 -16.37 -4.42 -4.08
N VAL A 208 -15.66 -4.49 -2.95
CA VAL A 208 -15.25 -3.33 -2.15
C VAL A 208 -13.73 -3.24 -2.07
N THR A 209 -13.19 -2.07 -2.35
CA THR A 209 -11.79 -1.73 -2.08
C THR A 209 -11.69 -1.00 -0.74
N LEU A 210 -11.14 -1.67 0.28
CA LEU A 210 -10.86 -1.08 1.59
C LEU A 210 -9.50 -0.36 1.56
N VAL A 211 -9.52 0.95 1.76
CA VAL A 211 -8.34 1.82 1.72
C VAL A 211 -7.98 2.24 3.15
N THR A 212 -6.73 1.98 3.55
CA THR A 212 -6.20 2.34 4.87
C THR A 212 -4.86 3.05 4.74
N ASP A 213 -4.40 3.66 5.83
CA ASP A 213 -3.01 4.08 5.96
C ASP A 213 -2.06 2.88 6.16
N ASN A 214 -0.78 3.15 6.50
CA ASN A 214 0.22 2.13 6.80
C ASN A 214 0.37 1.85 8.31
N GLY A 215 -0.63 2.13 9.11
CA GLY A 215 -0.64 1.87 10.55
C GLY A 215 -0.35 0.42 10.92
N GLY A 216 0.13 0.21 12.15
CA GLY A 216 0.46 -1.13 12.67
C GLY A 216 -0.68 -2.14 12.56
N PRO A 217 -1.92 -1.79 12.96
CA PRO A 217 -3.08 -2.68 12.86
C PRO A 217 -3.27 -3.26 11.46
N PHE A 218 -3.20 -2.43 10.43
CA PHE A 218 -3.42 -2.79 9.03
C PHE A 218 -2.28 -3.57 8.37
N ARG A 219 -1.12 -3.62 9.03
CA ARG A 219 0.06 -4.40 8.60
C ARG A 219 0.14 -5.76 9.26
N SER A 220 -0.71 -6.04 10.22
CA SER A 220 -0.67 -7.27 10.99
C SER A 220 -1.06 -8.47 10.14
N HIS A 221 -0.46 -9.62 10.43
CA HIS A 221 -0.81 -10.89 9.77
C HIS A 221 -2.29 -11.24 10.02
N ALA A 222 -2.81 -11.01 11.23
CA ALA A 222 -4.20 -11.31 11.56
C ALA A 222 -5.18 -10.50 10.69
N PHE A 223 -4.93 -9.20 10.48
CA PHE A 223 -5.75 -8.39 9.61
C PHE A 223 -5.66 -8.85 8.14
N ALA A 224 -4.46 -9.20 7.67
CA ALA A 224 -4.28 -9.73 6.32
C ALA A 224 -5.00 -11.07 6.13
N THR A 225 -4.96 -11.97 7.12
CA THR A 225 -5.69 -13.25 7.10
C THR A 225 -7.21 -13.04 7.10
N PHE A 226 -7.69 -12.11 7.92
CA PHE A 226 -9.10 -11.74 7.95
C PHE A 226 -9.57 -11.23 6.57
N ILE A 227 -8.85 -10.29 5.96
CA ILE A 227 -9.19 -9.80 4.61
C ILE A 227 -9.13 -10.94 3.57
N ALA A 228 -8.15 -11.82 3.65
CA ALA A 228 -8.06 -12.95 2.73
C ALA A 228 -9.21 -13.95 2.85
N SER A 229 -9.91 -13.99 4.00
CA SER A 229 -11.11 -14.81 4.20
C SER A 229 -12.40 -14.16 3.66
N ARG A 230 -12.31 -12.91 3.15
CA ARG A 230 -13.43 -12.10 2.66
C ARG A 230 -13.25 -11.82 1.17
N PRO A 231 -13.79 -12.66 0.27
CA PRO A 231 -13.60 -12.51 -1.18
C PRO A 231 -14.18 -11.21 -1.73
N GLU A 232 -15.16 -10.62 -1.06
CA GLU A 232 -15.76 -9.33 -1.40
C GLU A 232 -14.85 -8.14 -1.15
N LEU A 233 -13.78 -8.29 -0.32
CA LEU A 233 -12.90 -7.20 0.07
C LEU A 233 -11.53 -7.26 -0.59
N LYS A 234 -11.05 -6.12 -1.07
CA LYS A 234 -9.66 -5.88 -1.46
C LYS A 234 -9.03 -4.82 -0.58
N HIS A 235 -7.95 -5.16 0.12
CA HIS A 235 -7.24 -4.19 0.97
C HIS A 235 -6.12 -3.48 0.22
N ILE A 236 -6.13 -2.15 0.27
CA ILE A 236 -5.09 -1.28 -0.30
C ILE A 236 -4.60 -0.31 0.77
N ARG A 237 -3.29 -0.30 1.00
CA ARG A 237 -2.64 0.65 1.91
C ARG A 237 -2.10 1.85 1.15
N ILE A 238 -2.53 3.05 1.52
CA ILE A 238 -2.01 4.29 0.95
C ILE A 238 -0.69 4.70 1.61
N LYS A 239 0.13 5.43 0.86
CA LYS A 239 1.43 5.89 1.36
C LYS A 239 1.25 7.05 2.32
N VAL A 240 1.99 7.05 3.44
CA VAL A 240 2.14 8.19 4.35
C VAL A 240 2.55 9.43 3.55
N ARG A 241 1.85 10.56 3.74
CA ARG A 241 2.09 11.87 3.10
C ARG A 241 1.60 12.04 1.66
N THR A 242 0.45 11.47 1.31
CA THR A 242 -0.27 11.91 0.11
C THR A 242 -1.56 12.62 0.58
N PRO A 243 -1.54 13.95 0.77
CA PRO A 243 -2.59 14.69 1.48
C PRO A 243 -3.98 14.63 0.84
N GLY A 244 -4.10 14.23 -0.41
CA GLY A 244 -5.39 14.18 -1.10
C GLY A 244 -6.18 12.88 -0.95
N GLN A 245 -5.57 11.80 -0.48
CA GLN A 245 -6.18 10.46 -0.53
C GLN A 245 -6.91 10.04 0.75
N ASN A 246 -6.62 10.68 1.90
CA ASN A 246 -7.30 10.43 3.17
C ASN A 246 -8.10 11.65 3.68
N GLY A 247 -8.15 12.74 2.91
CA GLY A 247 -8.77 14.00 3.31
C GLY A 247 -10.26 13.91 3.59
N VAL A 248 -10.96 12.89 3.06
CA VAL A 248 -12.38 12.65 3.36
C VAL A 248 -12.51 12.13 4.80
N ARG A 249 -11.71 11.13 5.18
CA ARG A 249 -11.71 10.60 6.56
C ARG A 249 -11.27 11.63 7.59
N GLU A 250 -10.18 12.35 7.32
CA GLU A 250 -9.69 13.42 8.20
C GLU A 250 -10.76 14.47 8.46
N ARG A 251 -11.51 14.89 7.42
CA ARG A 251 -12.62 15.83 7.55
C ARG A 251 -13.79 15.26 8.34
N ALA A 252 -14.15 13.99 8.14
CA ALA A 252 -15.23 13.36 8.91
C ALA A 252 -14.89 13.30 10.40
N PHE A 253 -13.66 12.93 10.76
CA PHE A 253 -13.21 12.98 12.15
C PHE A 253 -13.09 14.40 12.70
N GLN A 254 -12.73 15.38 11.86
CA GLN A 254 -12.79 16.79 12.27
C GLN A 254 -14.23 17.20 12.55
N SER A 255 -15.18 16.85 11.69
CA SER A 255 -16.60 17.13 11.95
C SER A 255 -17.07 16.47 13.26
N LEU A 256 -16.77 15.20 13.49
CA LEU A 256 -17.08 14.52 14.75
C LEU A 256 -16.54 15.29 15.95
N LYS A 257 -15.28 15.71 15.90
CA LYS A 257 -14.63 16.41 17.02
C LYS A 257 -15.20 17.81 17.22
N TYR A 258 -15.28 18.62 16.18
CA TYR A 258 -15.61 20.06 16.30
C TYR A 258 -17.10 20.36 16.25
N GLU A 259 -17.89 19.55 15.58
CA GLU A 259 -19.34 19.73 15.51
C GLU A 259 -20.11 18.86 16.53
N GLY A 260 -19.44 17.88 17.18
CA GLY A 260 -20.00 16.97 18.16
C GLY A 260 -19.22 16.98 19.48
N LEU A 261 -18.16 16.19 19.58
CA LEU A 261 -17.54 15.85 20.87
C LEU A 261 -16.97 17.03 21.66
N TYR A 262 -16.40 18.05 21.00
CA TYR A 262 -15.82 19.21 21.69
C TYR A 262 -16.87 20.23 22.17
N LEU A 263 -18.13 20.04 21.83
CA LEU A 263 -19.23 20.85 22.32
C LEU A 263 -19.76 20.35 23.66
N GLU A 264 -19.36 19.16 24.08
CA GLU A 264 -19.85 18.48 25.27
C GLU A 264 -18.73 18.24 26.29
N GLU A 265 -19.07 18.28 27.57
CA GLU A 265 -18.19 17.86 28.67
C GLU A 265 -18.37 16.34 28.87
N ILE A 266 -17.53 15.53 28.19
CA ILE A 266 -17.64 14.07 28.19
C ILE A 266 -16.78 13.49 29.32
N ALA A 267 -17.42 12.98 30.35
CA ALA A 267 -16.74 12.47 31.53
C ALA A 267 -15.96 11.19 31.25
N ASP A 268 -16.60 10.22 30.62
CA ASP A 268 -16.03 8.88 30.36
C ASP A 268 -16.55 8.28 29.05
N HIS A 269 -16.21 7.01 28.83
CA HIS A 269 -16.61 6.30 27.61
C HIS A 269 -18.11 5.94 27.56
N LEU A 270 -18.79 5.84 28.71
CA LEU A 270 -20.21 5.56 28.75
C LEU A 270 -21.03 6.73 28.22
N GLU A 271 -20.50 7.94 28.35
CA GLU A 271 -21.06 9.15 27.75
C GLU A 271 -20.55 9.34 26.31
N LEU A 272 -19.25 9.08 26.06
CA LEU A 272 -18.61 9.26 24.76
C LEU A 272 -19.31 8.48 23.64
N VAL A 273 -19.57 7.18 23.87
CA VAL A 273 -20.10 6.30 22.81
C VAL A 273 -21.51 6.69 22.36
N PRO A 274 -22.48 6.94 23.25
CA PRO A 274 -23.81 7.40 22.85
C PRO A 274 -23.82 8.76 22.16
N ILE A 275 -22.98 9.72 22.63
CA ILE A 275 -22.86 11.04 22.00
C ILE A 275 -22.30 10.90 20.60
N ALA A 276 -21.24 10.12 20.44
CA ALA A 276 -20.64 9.87 19.12
C ALA A 276 -21.61 9.17 18.18
N GLU A 277 -22.38 8.20 18.65
CA GLU A 277 -23.38 7.51 17.83
C GLU A 277 -24.54 8.43 17.42
N THR A 278 -25.00 9.29 18.32
CA THR A 278 -25.98 10.33 17.98
C THR A 278 -25.46 11.23 16.88
N PHE A 279 -24.21 11.70 16.99
CA PHE A 279 -23.57 12.48 15.95
C PHE A 279 -23.46 11.69 14.61
N ARG A 280 -23.11 10.40 14.65
CA ARG A 280 -23.03 9.57 13.44
C ARG A 280 -24.38 9.48 12.73
N VAL A 281 -25.45 9.31 13.49
CA VAL A 281 -26.83 9.29 12.94
C VAL A 281 -27.17 10.63 12.31
N GLU A 282 -26.90 11.74 13.01
CA GLU A 282 -27.08 13.09 12.47
C GLU A 282 -26.26 13.34 11.22
N PHE A 283 -24.98 12.96 11.23
CA PHE A 283 -24.07 13.08 10.10
C PHE A 283 -24.63 12.37 8.85
N ASN A 284 -25.16 11.16 9.02
CA ASN A 284 -25.66 10.35 7.92
C ASN A 284 -27.05 10.78 7.42
N LYS A 285 -27.95 11.21 8.32
CA LYS A 285 -29.39 11.33 8.01
C LYS A 285 -29.93 12.77 8.05
N ILE A 286 -29.19 13.70 8.66
CA ILE A 286 -29.70 15.06 8.92
C ILE A 286 -28.74 16.12 8.39
N ARG A 287 -27.43 15.91 8.49
CA ARG A 287 -26.42 16.88 8.11
C ARG A 287 -26.27 16.95 6.59
N PRO A 288 -26.57 18.12 5.95
CA PRO A 288 -26.38 18.28 4.51
C PRO A 288 -24.89 18.27 4.14
N HIS A 289 -24.57 17.62 3.02
CA HIS A 289 -23.21 17.55 2.50
C HIS A 289 -23.06 18.27 1.17
N GLU A 290 -22.21 19.29 1.14
CA GLU A 290 -21.95 20.09 -0.07
C GLU A 290 -21.48 19.23 -1.24
N HIS A 291 -20.59 18.26 -1.01
CA HIS A 291 -20.09 17.33 -2.03
C HIS A 291 -21.14 16.35 -2.56
N LEU A 292 -22.29 16.28 -1.91
CA LEU A 292 -23.44 15.48 -2.32
C LEU A 292 -24.61 16.39 -2.79
N SER A 293 -24.29 17.58 -3.26
CA SER A 293 -25.28 18.59 -3.63
C SER A 293 -26.29 18.88 -2.51
N TRP A 294 -25.81 18.90 -1.25
CA TRP A 294 -26.57 19.13 -0.02
C TRP A 294 -27.48 17.97 0.41
N ASN A 295 -27.42 16.83 -0.29
CA ASN A 295 -28.13 15.60 0.11
C ASN A 295 -27.48 14.96 1.34
N PHE A 296 -28.20 14.06 1.98
CA PHE A 296 -27.72 13.33 3.13
C PHE A 296 -26.96 12.06 2.71
N PRO A 297 -25.85 11.72 3.38
CA PRO A 297 -25.09 10.51 3.07
C PRO A 297 -25.92 9.24 3.00
N TYR A 298 -26.87 9.06 3.91
CA TYR A 298 -27.77 7.92 3.92
C TYR A 298 -28.63 7.81 2.65
N GLU A 299 -29.21 8.92 2.21
CA GLU A 299 -30.05 8.92 1.01
C GLU A 299 -29.26 8.58 -0.24
N VAL A 300 -28.03 9.13 -0.33
CA VAL A 300 -27.16 8.84 -1.46
C VAL A 300 -26.65 7.38 -1.39
N HIS A 301 -26.33 6.87 -0.19
CA HIS A 301 -25.86 5.49 -0.03
C HIS A 301 -26.93 4.46 -0.38
N THR A 302 -28.18 4.74 -0.05
CA THR A 302 -29.33 3.87 -0.35
C THR A 302 -29.96 4.11 -1.72
N GLY A 303 -29.43 5.03 -2.51
CA GLY A 303 -29.93 5.34 -3.86
C GLY A 303 -31.25 6.15 -3.88
N ILE A 304 -31.65 6.72 -2.75
CA ILE A 304 -32.85 7.59 -2.64
C ILE A 304 -32.58 8.94 -3.30
N ALA A 305 -31.32 9.42 -3.23
CA ALA A 305 -30.91 10.68 -3.82
C ALA A 305 -29.68 10.52 -4.71
N GLU A 306 -29.60 11.30 -5.79
CA GLU A 306 -28.44 11.41 -6.65
C GLU A 306 -27.41 12.38 -6.05
N PRO A 307 -26.10 12.06 -5.98
CA PRO A 307 -25.11 12.92 -5.33
C PRO A 307 -24.86 14.24 -6.05
N THR A 308 -25.33 14.40 -7.29
CA THR A 308 -25.10 15.57 -8.13
C THR A 308 -26.31 16.48 -8.25
N ILE A 309 -27.46 16.08 -7.76
CA ILE A 309 -28.73 16.80 -7.86
C ILE A 309 -29.29 17.04 -6.45
N PRO A 310 -29.51 18.30 -6.02
CA PRO A 310 -30.10 18.59 -4.72
C PRO A 310 -31.51 18.00 -4.58
N ASN A 311 -31.79 17.41 -3.44
CA ASN A 311 -33.09 16.80 -3.13
C ASN A 311 -33.91 17.72 -2.20
N PHE A 312 -33.98 19.03 -2.51
CA PHE A 312 -34.69 20.02 -1.68
C PHE A 312 -36.21 19.99 -1.82
N ASP A 313 -36.72 19.57 -2.99
CA ASP A 313 -38.13 19.68 -3.34
C ASP A 313 -38.91 18.41 -3.04
N ARG A 314 -38.85 17.90 -1.79
CA ARG A 314 -39.81 16.90 -1.37
C ARG A 314 -41.03 17.59 -0.74
N PRO A 315 -42.24 17.51 -1.35
CA PRO A 315 -43.43 18.14 -0.82
C PRO A 315 -43.95 17.59 0.52
N GLU A 316 -43.29 16.56 1.07
CA GLU A 316 -43.73 15.88 2.27
C GLU A 316 -42.92 16.13 3.54
N PHE A 317 -41.81 16.90 3.47
CA PHE A 317 -41.03 17.24 4.66
C PHE A 317 -41.62 18.48 5.34
N VAL A 318 -42.57 18.30 6.23
CA VAL A 318 -42.95 19.31 7.23
C VAL A 318 -42.06 19.06 8.46
N PRO A 319 -41.16 19.99 8.84
CA PRO A 319 -40.38 19.85 10.05
C PRO A 319 -41.33 19.76 11.25
N PRO A 320 -41.05 18.92 12.24
CA PRO A 320 -41.86 18.89 13.47
C PRO A 320 -41.81 20.29 14.11
N SER A 321 -42.99 20.81 14.40
CA SER A 321 -43.25 22.07 15.10
C SER A 321 -42.74 22.05 16.54
#